data_fa6edca1508054347a8b2f8899feb5e0
#
_entry.id   fa6edca1508054347a8b2f8899feb5e0
#
_cell.length_a   1.000
_cell.length_b   1.000
_cell.length_c   1.000
_cell.angle_alpha   90.00
_cell.angle_beta   90.00
_cell.angle_gamma   90.00
#
_symmetry.space_group_name_H-M   'P 1'
#
loop_
_entity.id
_entity.type
_entity.pdbx_description
1 polymer ?
#
loop_
_entity_poly.entity_id
_entity_poly.type
_entity_poly.pdbx_seq_one_letter_code
_entity_poly.pdbx_strand_id
1 'polypeptide(L)'
;MIRMLRFGAKALAVLALATLSQAAAAGGNSTKDTPAEPVERGVYFSGYDVVTDSRYTYSGIIVALNGDMGRDGFFARAYGAYGNFDQNPGDGRQWQGDVALGYMFTRSSIGYEIYAGVDYQNVRLRPDDPTAEVRGTEWGFKVGAGIETEKELPYYFRLEGNYSTAFNSYWARARVGVNRGRFTFGPEASVVGDEDFDAQRVGGFVTFDVKLPQFRPMELTLSVGHQFVSGSNNNTDGTGGIGGGEGTYGLVNLSVTF
;
A
#
# COMPACT_ATOMS: atom_id res chain seq x y z
N MET A 1 11.96 16.69 -35.79
CA MET A 1 11.28 15.43 -35.52
C MET A 1 10.88 15.50 -34.05
N ILE A 2 9.61 15.77 -33.80
CA ILE A 2 9.08 16.26 -32.52
C ILE A 2 8.74 15.03 -31.67
N ARG A 3 9.48 14.81 -30.56
CA ARG A 3 9.08 13.88 -29.49
C ARG A 3 7.93 14.53 -28.72
N MET A 4 6.70 14.13 -29.02
CA MET A 4 5.53 14.50 -28.26
C MET A 4 5.61 13.86 -26.87
N LEU A 5 5.55 14.74 -25.87
CA LEU A 5 5.37 14.41 -24.46
C LEU A 5 4.17 13.45 -24.27
N ARG A 6 4.44 12.25 -23.83
CA ARG A 6 3.45 11.37 -23.22
C ARG A 6 3.42 11.62 -21.71
N PHE A 7 3.25 12.87 -21.31
CA PHE A 7 2.87 13.24 -19.96
C PHE A 7 1.36 13.41 -19.98
N GLY A 8 0.59 12.56 -19.35
CA GLY A 8 -0.76 12.99 -19.25
C GLY A 8 -1.85 12.05 -18.76
N ALA A 9 -1.60 10.79 -18.50
CA ALA A 9 -2.68 9.91 -18.04
C ALA A 9 -2.46 9.28 -16.65
N LYS A 10 -1.24 9.24 -16.16
CA LYS A 10 -0.90 8.48 -14.94
C LYS A 10 -0.93 9.31 -13.63
N ALA A 11 -0.85 10.63 -13.70
CA ALA A 11 -0.79 11.49 -12.50
C ALA A 11 -2.16 12.04 -12.03
N LEU A 12 -3.25 11.83 -12.76
CA LEU A 12 -4.53 12.51 -12.47
C LEU A 12 -5.47 11.74 -11.54
N ALA A 13 -5.17 10.52 -11.15
CA ALA A 13 -6.06 9.72 -10.31
C ALA A 13 -5.93 10.01 -8.79
N VAL A 14 -4.85 10.64 -8.35
CA VAL A 14 -4.58 10.82 -6.90
C VAL A 14 -4.98 12.22 -6.39
N LEU A 15 -5.23 13.21 -7.25
CA LEU A 15 -5.40 14.61 -6.81
C LEU A 15 -6.85 15.13 -6.72
N ALA A 16 -7.86 14.31 -6.87
CA ALA A 16 -9.25 14.77 -6.99
C ALA A 16 -10.07 14.81 -5.69
N LEU A 17 -9.48 14.65 -4.49
CA LEU A 17 -10.26 14.57 -3.23
C LEU A 17 -9.94 15.63 -2.16
N ALA A 18 -9.40 16.76 -2.52
CA ALA A 18 -9.01 17.80 -1.55
C ALA A 18 -9.96 18.99 -1.50
N THR A 19 -11.29 18.81 -1.60
CA THR A 19 -12.23 19.87 -1.26
C THR A 19 -13.52 19.31 -0.67
N LEU A 20 -13.59 19.18 0.65
CA LEU A 20 -14.87 19.22 1.36
C LEU A 20 -14.71 19.86 2.73
N SER A 21 -15.47 20.91 2.88
CA SER A 21 -15.55 21.87 3.96
C SER A 21 -16.04 21.30 5.29
N GLN A 22 -15.62 22.00 6.34
CA GLN A 22 -15.97 21.85 7.75
C GLN A 22 -17.48 21.76 8.00
N ALA A 23 -17.89 20.84 8.85
CA ALA A 23 -19.11 20.93 9.61
C ALA A 23 -18.88 20.47 11.06
N ALA A 24 -19.46 21.23 11.96
CA ALA A 24 -19.20 21.34 13.37
C ALA A 24 -19.54 20.12 14.22
N ALA A 25 -18.77 19.99 15.29
CA ALA A 25 -19.01 19.13 16.44
C ALA A 25 -20.29 19.51 17.20
N ALA A 26 -21.06 18.51 17.64
CA ALA A 26 -22.00 18.65 18.73
C ALA A 26 -21.72 17.53 19.75
N GLY A 27 -21.35 17.93 20.95
CA GLY A 27 -21.08 17.06 22.07
C GLY A 27 -22.39 16.44 22.64
N GLY A 28 -22.25 15.25 23.16
CA GLY A 28 -23.24 14.57 23.97
C GLY A 28 -22.58 13.80 25.10
N ASN A 29 -22.72 14.29 26.34
CA ASN A 29 -22.36 13.57 27.57
C ASN A 29 -23.24 12.32 27.72
N SER A 30 -22.60 11.16 27.84
CA SER A 30 -23.24 10.01 28.46
C SER A 30 -22.24 9.28 29.35
N THR A 31 -22.40 9.41 30.63
CA THR A 31 -21.71 8.63 31.67
C THR A 31 -22.35 7.23 31.75
N LYS A 32 -21.60 6.23 31.27
CA LYS A 32 -21.71 4.84 31.70
C LYS A 32 -20.31 4.32 31.89
N ASP A 33 -20.06 3.72 33.06
CA ASP A 33 -18.83 2.98 33.38
C ASP A 33 -18.70 1.74 32.49
N THR A 34 -18.38 1.95 31.24
CA THR A 34 -17.87 0.90 30.36
C THR A 34 -16.34 0.92 30.53
N PRO A 35 -15.68 -0.22 30.75
CA PRO A 35 -14.23 -0.25 30.76
C PRO A 35 -13.71 0.46 29.52
N ALA A 36 -12.85 1.47 29.71
CA ALA A 36 -12.29 2.21 28.59
C ALA A 36 -11.62 1.22 27.63
N GLU A 37 -12.02 1.22 26.38
CA GLU A 37 -11.33 0.42 25.37
C GLU A 37 -9.85 0.81 25.34
N PRO A 38 -8.95 -0.17 25.21
CA PRO A 38 -7.52 0.11 25.19
C PRO A 38 -7.22 1.06 24.02
N VAL A 39 -6.59 2.18 24.34
CA VAL A 39 -6.19 3.18 23.35
C VAL A 39 -5.17 2.55 22.39
N GLU A 40 -5.48 2.54 21.13
CA GLU A 40 -4.62 2.07 20.07
C GLU A 40 -3.63 3.20 19.67
N ARG A 41 -2.35 2.99 19.91
CA ARG A 41 -1.32 4.02 19.68
C ARG A 41 -0.67 3.92 18.31
N GLY A 42 -0.69 2.75 17.71
CA GLY A 42 -0.06 2.51 16.43
C GLY A 42 -0.39 1.16 15.84
N VAL A 43 0.05 0.97 14.62
CA VAL A 43 -0.07 -0.28 13.86
C VAL A 43 1.30 -0.66 13.33
N TYR A 44 1.74 -1.88 13.66
CA TYR A 44 2.81 -2.55 12.95
C TYR A 44 2.21 -3.41 11.84
N PHE A 45 2.80 -3.39 10.66
CA PHE A 45 2.38 -4.25 9.56
C PHE A 45 3.58 -4.87 8.86
N SER A 46 3.39 -6.08 8.33
CA SER A 46 4.39 -6.77 7.53
C SER A 46 3.71 -7.66 6.51
N GLY A 47 4.40 -7.94 5.41
CA GLY A 47 3.85 -8.80 4.38
C GLY A 47 4.91 -9.45 3.52
N TYR A 48 4.45 -10.47 2.82
CA TYR A 48 5.21 -11.21 1.82
C TYR A 48 4.36 -11.37 0.58
N ASP A 49 4.89 -10.90 -0.53
CA ASP A 49 4.26 -10.94 -1.85
C ASP A 49 5.10 -11.83 -2.76
N VAL A 50 4.46 -12.73 -3.45
CA VAL A 50 5.10 -13.60 -4.45
C VAL A 50 4.28 -13.54 -5.73
N VAL A 51 4.95 -13.36 -6.82
CA VAL A 51 4.40 -13.48 -8.17
C VAL A 51 5.40 -14.24 -9.02
N THR A 52 5.02 -14.68 -10.19
CA THR A 52 5.94 -15.31 -11.12
C THR A 52 7.22 -14.49 -11.23
N ASP A 53 8.36 -15.13 -10.99
CA ASP A 53 9.71 -14.57 -11.10
C ASP A 53 10.03 -13.41 -10.14
N SER A 54 9.19 -13.15 -9.12
CA SER A 54 9.47 -12.11 -8.13
C SER A 54 8.98 -12.46 -6.73
N ARG A 55 9.73 -11.97 -5.75
CA ARG A 55 9.40 -12.07 -4.31
C ARG A 55 9.68 -10.76 -3.64
N TYR A 56 8.75 -10.31 -2.82
CA TYR A 56 8.84 -9.03 -2.15
C TYR A 56 8.39 -9.16 -0.69
N THR A 57 9.20 -8.67 0.23
CA THR A 57 8.86 -8.61 1.65
C THR A 57 8.90 -7.17 2.12
N TYR A 58 8.00 -6.82 3.02
CA TYR A 58 7.94 -5.47 3.57
C TYR A 58 7.50 -5.48 5.02
N SER A 59 7.85 -4.42 5.72
CA SER A 59 7.31 -4.11 7.04
C SER A 59 7.26 -2.61 7.26
N GLY A 60 6.39 -2.19 8.17
CA GLY A 60 6.28 -0.79 8.54
C GLY A 60 5.57 -0.60 9.86
N ILE A 61 5.61 0.63 10.32
CA ILE A 61 4.95 1.07 11.54
C ILE A 61 4.29 2.41 11.30
N ILE A 62 3.10 2.58 11.83
CA ILE A 62 2.38 3.85 11.89
C ILE A 62 2.13 4.15 13.37
N VAL A 63 2.41 5.37 13.81
CA VAL A 63 2.22 5.79 15.21
C VAL A 63 1.46 7.11 15.23
N ALA A 64 0.33 7.14 15.95
CA ALA A 64 -0.43 8.36 16.16
C ALA A 64 0.35 9.32 17.07
N LEU A 65 0.57 10.54 16.60
CA LEU A 65 1.30 11.55 17.37
C LEU A 65 0.47 12.16 18.52
N ASN A 66 -0.86 12.04 18.45
CA ASN A 66 -1.77 12.35 19.55
C ASN A 66 -1.95 11.17 20.54
N GLY A 67 -1.30 10.04 20.28
CA GLY A 67 -1.34 8.83 21.11
C GLY A 67 -2.58 7.95 20.93
N ASP A 68 -3.44 8.21 19.94
CA ASP A 68 -4.70 7.51 19.73
C ASP A 68 -5.04 7.44 18.25
N MET A 69 -4.96 6.23 17.66
CA MET A 69 -5.31 5.96 16.25
C MET A 69 -6.80 6.07 15.96
N GLY A 70 -7.65 5.94 16.99
CA GLY A 70 -9.10 6.08 16.88
C GLY A 70 -9.58 7.54 16.79
N ARG A 71 -8.67 8.52 16.84
CA ARG A 71 -8.99 9.94 16.78
C ARG A 71 -8.32 10.61 15.59
N ASP A 72 -9.00 11.66 15.09
CA ASP A 72 -8.41 12.55 14.09
C ASP A 72 -7.07 13.10 14.60
N GLY A 73 -6.02 13.00 13.79
CA GLY A 73 -4.71 13.50 14.20
C GLY A 73 -3.57 13.20 13.25
N PHE A 74 -2.44 13.75 13.59
CA PHE A 74 -1.19 13.48 12.88
C PHE A 74 -0.62 12.12 13.26
N PHE A 75 0.02 11.47 12.31
CA PHE A 75 0.78 10.24 12.52
C PHE A 75 2.17 10.32 11.87
N ALA A 76 3.08 9.53 12.39
CA ALA A 76 4.36 9.23 11.78
C ALA A 76 4.33 7.81 11.20
N ARG A 77 4.97 7.63 10.05
CA ARG A 77 5.10 6.36 9.35
C ARG A 77 6.57 6.08 9.04
N ALA A 78 6.98 4.82 9.21
CA ALA A 78 8.22 4.30 8.67
C ALA A 78 7.93 2.98 7.93
N TYR A 79 8.60 2.75 6.83
CA TYR A 79 8.40 1.59 5.97
C TYR A 79 9.74 1.12 5.42
N GLY A 80 9.89 -0.19 5.26
CA GLY A 80 11.03 -0.80 4.60
C GLY A 80 10.61 -2.03 3.83
N ALA A 81 11.27 -2.26 2.69
CA ALA A 81 10.98 -3.39 1.83
C ALA A 81 12.23 -3.91 1.12
N TYR A 82 12.16 -5.19 0.77
CA TYR A 82 13.18 -5.88 0.00
C TYR A 82 12.51 -6.81 -1.02
N GLY A 83 12.98 -6.76 -2.26
CA GLY A 83 12.52 -7.63 -3.33
C GLY A 83 13.67 -8.24 -4.12
N ASN A 84 13.40 -9.43 -4.67
CA ASN A 84 14.22 -10.02 -5.72
C ASN A 84 13.30 -10.36 -6.89
N PHE A 85 13.83 -10.24 -8.09
CA PHE A 85 13.11 -10.55 -9.31
C PHE A 85 14.08 -11.14 -10.33
N ASP A 86 13.58 -12.08 -11.12
CA ASP A 86 14.34 -12.62 -12.23
C ASP A 86 14.24 -11.65 -13.40
N GLN A 87 15.37 -11.45 -14.08
CA GLN A 87 15.49 -10.62 -15.26
C GLN A 87 16.18 -11.45 -16.36
N ASN A 88 15.77 -11.32 -17.59
CA ASN A 88 16.42 -12.05 -18.68
C ASN A 88 17.36 -11.13 -19.48
N PRO A 89 18.69 -11.37 -19.41
CA PRO A 89 19.36 -12.39 -18.59
C PRO A 89 19.65 -11.89 -17.17
N GLY A 90 19.45 -12.76 -16.14
CA GLY A 90 19.98 -12.52 -14.81
C GLY A 90 18.96 -12.32 -13.69
N ASP A 91 19.36 -11.59 -12.65
CA ASP A 91 18.55 -11.30 -11.46
C ASP A 91 18.65 -9.82 -11.06
N GLY A 92 17.61 -9.34 -10.39
CA GLY A 92 17.57 -8.03 -9.78
C GLY A 92 17.21 -8.07 -8.31
N ARG A 93 17.65 -7.04 -7.58
CA ARG A 93 17.33 -6.84 -6.16
C ARG A 93 16.96 -5.40 -5.92
N GLN A 94 15.92 -5.21 -5.13
CA GLN A 94 15.47 -3.88 -4.75
C GLN A 94 15.42 -3.73 -3.23
N TRP A 95 15.88 -2.60 -2.73
CA TRP A 95 15.65 -2.11 -1.39
C TRP A 95 14.85 -0.81 -1.48
N GLN A 96 13.85 -0.70 -0.62
CA GLN A 96 13.06 0.51 -0.50
C GLN A 96 12.85 0.85 0.96
N GLY A 97 12.83 2.15 1.29
CA GLY A 97 12.47 2.62 2.61
C GLY A 97 11.93 4.04 2.58
N ASP A 98 10.93 4.32 3.40
CA ASP A 98 10.39 5.68 3.54
C ASP A 98 10.13 6.05 4.99
N VAL A 99 10.17 7.35 5.25
CA VAL A 99 9.65 7.98 6.46
C VAL A 99 8.72 9.11 6.07
N ALA A 100 7.56 9.17 6.70
CA ALA A 100 6.53 10.12 6.33
C ALA A 100 5.78 10.65 7.56
N LEU A 101 5.20 11.83 7.40
CA LEU A 101 4.20 12.38 8.29
C LEU A 101 2.86 12.43 7.56
N GLY A 102 1.79 12.13 8.26
CA GLY A 102 0.47 12.14 7.70
C GLY A 102 -0.58 12.65 8.67
N TYR A 103 -1.79 12.74 8.17
CA TYR A 103 -2.98 13.09 8.91
C TYR A 103 -4.08 12.08 8.61
N MET A 104 -4.74 11.58 9.65
CA MET A 104 -5.89 10.69 9.55
C MET A 104 -7.10 11.32 10.19
N PHE A 105 -8.26 11.00 9.65
CA PHE A 105 -9.56 11.43 10.19
C PHE A 105 -10.66 10.49 9.77
N THR A 106 -11.72 10.41 10.59
CA THR A 106 -12.89 9.59 10.30
C THR A 106 -14.12 10.47 10.12
N ARG A 107 -14.92 10.18 9.09
CA ARG A 107 -16.22 10.83 8.83
C ARG A 107 -17.23 9.78 8.36
N SER A 108 -18.36 9.72 9.05
CA SER A 108 -19.48 8.83 8.68
C SER A 108 -19.06 7.37 8.47
N SER A 109 -18.25 6.83 9.39
CA SER A 109 -17.74 5.44 9.35
C SER A 109 -16.81 5.15 8.17
N ILE A 110 -16.17 6.19 7.65
CA ILE A 110 -15.10 6.08 6.66
C ILE A 110 -13.86 6.77 7.21
N GLY A 111 -12.77 6.01 7.34
CA GLY A 111 -11.44 6.50 7.66
C GLY A 111 -10.75 7.02 6.41
N TYR A 112 -10.02 8.11 6.58
CA TYR A 112 -9.21 8.76 5.55
C TYR A 112 -7.82 8.96 6.07
N GLU A 113 -6.84 8.73 5.22
CA GLU A 113 -5.44 9.04 5.51
C GLU A 113 -4.78 9.73 4.32
N ILE A 114 -3.88 10.66 4.62
CA ILE A 114 -2.98 11.27 3.64
C ILE A 114 -1.60 11.45 4.29
N TYR A 115 -0.54 11.18 3.55
CA TYR A 115 0.81 11.35 4.05
C TYR A 115 1.78 11.82 2.98
N ALA A 116 2.88 12.42 3.44
CA ALA A 116 4.00 12.81 2.59
C ALA A 116 5.32 12.57 3.34
N GLY A 117 6.35 12.24 2.59
CA GLY A 117 7.65 11.91 3.18
C GLY A 117 8.78 11.80 2.19
N VAL A 118 9.88 11.25 2.68
CA VAL A 118 11.09 10.99 1.89
C VAL A 118 11.19 9.49 1.64
N ASP A 119 11.51 9.13 0.41
CA ASP A 119 11.67 7.77 -0.08
C ASP A 119 13.09 7.52 -0.55
N TYR A 120 13.59 6.34 -0.26
CA TYR A 120 14.88 5.83 -0.70
C TYR A 120 14.67 4.53 -1.44
N GLN A 121 15.22 4.41 -2.63
CA GLN A 121 15.19 3.18 -3.42
C GLN A 121 16.59 2.86 -3.93
N ASN A 122 16.93 1.56 -3.93
CA ASN A 122 18.17 1.06 -4.50
C ASN A 122 17.89 -0.22 -5.29
N VAL A 123 18.20 -0.20 -6.56
CA VAL A 123 18.01 -1.34 -7.48
C VAL A 123 19.36 -1.77 -8.01
N ARG A 124 19.64 -3.08 -7.93
CA ARG A 124 20.85 -3.71 -8.44
C ARG A 124 20.49 -4.81 -9.40
N LEU A 125 20.98 -4.70 -10.61
CA LEU A 125 20.81 -5.67 -11.68
C LEU A 125 22.07 -6.53 -11.82
N ARG A 126 21.92 -7.81 -12.15
CA ARG A 126 23.01 -8.75 -12.42
C ARG A 126 22.67 -9.63 -13.63
N PRO A 127 23.40 -9.49 -14.78
CA PRO A 127 24.45 -8.49 -15.01
C PRO A 127 23.92 -7.06 -14.94
N ASP A 128 24.81 -6.10 -14.69
CA ASP A 128 24.46 -4.69 -14.73
C ASP A 128 24.00 -4.29 -16.14
N ASP A 129 22.85 -3.65 -16.23
CA ASP A 129 22.30 -3.13 -17.48
C ASP A 129 22.38 -1.60 -17.49
N PRO A 130 23.33 -1.00 -18.20
CA PRO A 130 23.47 0.44 -18.29
C PRO A 130 22.31 1.14 -18.99
N THR A 131 21.44 0.39 -19.67
CA THR A 131 20.30 0.95 -20.42
C THR A 131 19.00 0.96 -19.61
N ALA A 132 18.94 0.25 -18.46
CA ALA A 132 17.80 0.29 -17.57
C ALA A 132 17.66 1.67 -16.91
N GLU A 133 16.45 2.22 -16.91
CA GLU A 133 16.13 3.49 -16.25
C GLU A 133 16.05 3.30 -14.74
N VAL A 134 15.54 2.15 -14.29
CA VAL A 134 15.42 1.79 -12.87
C VAL A 134 16.63 0.99 -12.41
N ARG A 135 17.69 1.71 -12.03
CA ARG A 135 18.93 1.12 -11.48
C ARG A 135 19.69 2.08 -10.58
N GLY A 136 20.50 1.52 -9.68
CA GLY A 136 21.30 2.32 -8.74
C GLY A 136 20.48 2.80 -7.56
N THR A 137 20.81 3.99 -7.07
CA THR A 137 20.20 4.57 -5.87
C THR A 137 19.52 5.88 -6.22
N GLU A 138 18.30 6.03 -5.76
CA GLU A 138 17.53 7.27 -5.91
C GLU A 138 16.82 7.65 -4.62
N TRP A 139 16.81 8.96 -4.34
CA TRP A 139 16.01 9.57 -3.29
C TRP A 139 14.86 10.35 -3.89
N GLY A 140 13.70 10.25 -3.31
CA GLY A 140 12.51 10.93 -3.80
C GLY A 140 11.61 11.45 -2.70
N PHE A 141 10.58 12.17 -3.14
CA PHE A 141 9.42 12.52 -2.31
C PHE A 141 8.32 11.52 -2.57
N LYS A 142 7.73 11.00 -1.49
CA LYS A 142 6.58 10.10 -1.52
C LYS A 142 5.35 10.81 -1.00
N VAL A 143 4.24 10.64 -1.69
CA VAL A 143 2.91 11.00 -1.22
C VAL A 143 2.01 9.78 -1.27
N GLY A 144 1.09 9.67 -0.34
CA GLY A 144 0.13 8.58 -0.34
C GLY A 144 -1.18 8.99 0.30
N ALA A 145 -2.22 8.24 -0.01
CA ALA A 145 -3.55 8.42 0.55
C ALA A 145 -4.28 7.09 0.66
N GLY A 146 -5.26 7.04 1.56
CA GLY A 146 -6.12 5.88 1.76
C GLY A 146 -7.50 6.29 2.24
N ILE A 147 -8.47 5.47 1.89
CA ILE A 147 -9.83 5.50 2.43
C ILE A 147 -10.25 4.08 2.76
N GLU A 148 -10.91 3.89 3.89
CA GLU A 148 -11.37 2.58 4.35
C GLU A 148 -12.67 2.72 5.14
N THR A 149 -13.61 1.80 4.94
CA THR A 149 -14.81 1.71 5.76
C THR A 149 -14.51 1.09 7.12
N GLU A 150 -15.20 1.55 8.16
CA GLU A 150 -15.14 0.91 9.47
C GLU A 150 -15.66 -0.54 9.41
N LYS A 151 -15.14 -1.40 10.28
CA LYS A 151 -15.44 -2.85 10.31
C LYS A 151 -16.85 -3.19 10.75
N GLU A 152 -17.52 -2.29 11.44
CA GLU A 152 -18.89 -2.45 11.94
C GLU A 152 -19.92 -2.45 10.81
N LEU A 153 -19.54 -1.92 9.65
CA LEU A 153 -20.40 -1.93 8.47
C LEU A 153 -20.47 -3.34 7.87
N PRO A 154 -21.60 -3.76 7.31
CA PRO A 154 -21.74 -5.09 6.69
C PRO A 154 -20.97 -5.22 5.36
N TYR A 155 -20.60 -4.10 4.77
CA TYR A 155 -19.77 -4.00 3.55
C TYR A 155 -18.40 -3.42 3.88
N TYR A 156 -17.44 -3.81 3.07
CA TYR A 156 -16.05 -3.37 3.17
C TYR A 156 -15.64 -2.69 1.87
N PHE A 157 -14.98 -1.56 2.01
CA PHE A 157 -14.31 -0.87 0.92
C PHE A 157 -12.98 -0.30 1.43
N ARG A 158 -11.92 -0.51 0.67
CA ARG A 158 -10.62 0.13 0.88
C ARG A 158 -10.03 0.53 -0.44
N LEU A 159 -9.55 1.75 -0.52
CA LEU A 159 -8.74 2.27 -1.61
C LEU A 159 -7.52 2.93 -1.01
N GLU A 160 -6.36 2.54 -1.43
CA GLU A 160 -5.10 3.08 -0.94
C GLU A 160 -4.08 3.16 -2.07
N GLY A 161 -3.12 4.09 -1.96
CA GLY A 161 -2.06 4.18 -2.94
C GLY A 161 -1.03 5.22 -2.58
N ASN A 162 0.10 5.14 -3.28
CA ASN A 162 1.18 6.10 -3.15
C ASN A 162 1.90 6.31 -4.48
N TYR A 163 2.61 7.42 -4.55
CA TYR A 163 3.52 7.78 -5.63
C TYR A 163 4.82 8.30 -5.02
N SER A 164 5.94 7.90 -5.59
CA SER A 164 7.26 8.42 -5.27
C SER A 164 7.92 9.00 -6.51
N THR A 165 8.65 10.09 -6.34
CA THR A 165 9.47 10.64 -7.42
C THR A 165 10.73 9.81 -7.67
N ALA A 166 11.14 8.94 -6.71
CA ALA A 166 12.20 7.97 -6.93
C ALA A 166 11.74 6.94 -7.96
N PHE A 167 12.42 6.87 -9.12
CA PHE A 167 12.09 6.05 -10.27
C PHE A 167 10.63 6.21 -10.75
N ASN A 168 9.98 7.33 -10.46
CA ASN A 168 8.55 7.57 -10.73
C ASN A 168 7.63 6.42 -10.30
N SER A 169 7.98 5.76 -9.19
CA SER A 169 7.32 4.54 -8.73
C SER A 169 5.95 4.83 -8.14
N TYR A 170 5.00 3.93 -8.38
CA TYR A 170 3.64 4.05 -7.85
C TYR A 170 3.04 2.69 -7.53
N TRP A 171 2.11 2.71 -6.59
CA TRP A 171 1.31 1.57 -6.23
C TRP A 171 -0.08 2.04 -5.78
N ALA A 172 -1.12 1.34 -6.20
CA ALA A 172 -2.46 1.54 -5.69
C ALA A 172 -3.22 0.23 -5.62
N ARG A 173 -4.17 0.11 -4.66
CA ARG A 173 -5.00 -1.07 -4.46
C ARG A 173 -6.41 -0.67 -4.06
N ALA A 174 -7.38 -1.35 -4.66
CA ALA A 174 -8.79 -1.28 -4.29
C ALA A 174 -9.28 -2.65 -3.83
N ARG A 175 -10.04 -2.69 -2.75
CA ARG A 175 -10.72 -3.86 -2.22
C ARG A 175 -12.18 -3.54 -1.99
N VAL A 176 -13.05 -4.46 -2.37
CA VAL A 176 -14.49 -4.38 -2.08
C VAL A 176 -14.91 -5.73 -1.51
N GLY A 177 -15.72 -5.73 -0.46
CA GLY A 177 -16.06 -7.00 0.17
C GLY A 177 -17.23 -6.90 1.15
N VAL A 178 -17.36 -7.96 1.92
CA VAL A 178 -18.34 -8.07 2.99
C VAL A 178 -17.69 -8.48 4.30
N ASN A 179 -18.17 -7.90 5.39
CA ASN A 179 -17.78 -8.25 6.75
C ASN A 179 -18.71 -9.35 7.27
N ARG A 180 -18.14 -10.47 7.72
CA ARG A 180 -18.87 -11.62 8.28
C ARG A 180 -18.17 -12.16 9.53
N GLY A 181 -18.55 -11.61 10.68
CA GLY A 181 -17.96 -11.95 11.96
C GLY A 181 -16.49 -11.56 12.03
N ARG A 182 -15.59 -12.55 11.98
CA ARG A 182 -14.13 -12.33 12.00
C ARG A 182 -13.50 -12.29 10.60
N PHE A 183 -14.31 -12.40 9.58
CA PHE A 183 -13.83 -12.45 8.20
C PHE A 183 -14.31 -11.25 7.42
N THR A 184 -13.39 -10.70 6.64
CA THR A 184 -13.68 -9.75 5.56
C THR A 184 -13.15 -10.36 4.27
N PHE A 185 -13.95 -10.47 3.24
CA PHE A 185 -13.51 -11.08 1.99
C PHE A 185 -14.22 -10.48 0.78
N GLY A 186 -13.57 -10.54 -0.35
CA GLY A 186 -14.09 -10.02 -1.60
C GLY A 186 -13.04 -9.91 -2.72
N PRO A 187 -13.38 -9.29 -3.83
CA PRO A 187 -12.43 -8.99 -4.89
C PRO A 187 -11.46 -7.88 -4.52
N GLU A 188 -10.27 -7.96 -5.11
CA GLU A 188 -9.28 -6.89 -5.10
C GLU A 188 -8.71 -6.64 -6.49
N ALA A 189 -8.27 -5.40 -6.72
CA ALA A 189 -7.48 -5.01 -7.86
C ALA A 189 -6.35 -4.09 -7.42
N SER A 190 -5.19 -4.19 -8.05
CA SER A 190 -4.08 -3.29 -7.78
C SER A 190 -3.28 -2.97 -9.03
N VAL A 191 -2.57 -1.86 -8.97
CA VAL A 191 -1.61 -1.44 -9.98
C VAL A 191 -0.29 -1.12 -9.30
N VAL A 192 0.80 -1.44 -9.94
CA VAL A 192 2.15 -1.14 -9.48
C VAL A 192 3.03 -0.85 -10.68
N GLY A 193 3.93 0.10 -10.55
CA GLY A 193 4.86 0.40 -11.64
C GLY A 193 5.92 1.43 -11.26
N ASP A 194 6.86 1.58 -12.18
CA ASP A 194 7.95 2.54 -12.18
C ASP A 194 8.29 2.97 -13.62
N GLU A 195 9.48 3.48 -13.87
CA GLU A 195 9.91 3.94 -15.21
C GLU A 195 10.04 2.80 -16.22
N ASP A 196 10.39 1.59 -15.76
CA ASP A 196 10.66 0.42 -16.62
C ASP A 196 9.54 -0.63 -16.59
N PHE A 197 8.62 -0.55 -15.62
CA PHE A 197 7.65 -1.63 -15.35
C PHE A 197 6.27 -1.10 -15.02
N ASP A 198 5.25 -1.75 -15.58
CA ASP A 198 3.84 -1.55 -15.25
C ASP A 198 3.14 -2.90 -15.09
N ALA A 199 2.45 -3.12 -13.97
CA ALA A 199 1.61 -4.30 -13.78
C ALA A 199 0.25 -3.96 -13.18
N GLN A 200 -0.72 -4.78 -13.54
CA GLN A 200 -2.08 -4.75 -13.02
C GLN A 200 -2.40 -6.11 -12.43
N ARG A 201 -3.06 -6.13 -11.28
CA ARG A 201 -3.46 -7.37 -10.60
C ARG A 201 -4.96 -7.38 -10.37
N VAL A 202 -5.56 -8.54 -10.56
CA VAL A 202 -6.96 -8.80 -10.22
C VAL A 202 -7.02 -10.12 -9.47
N GLY A 203 -7.76 -10.14 -8.36
CA GLY A 203 -7.85 -11.32 -7.51
C GLY A 203 -8.91 -11.20 -6.45
N GLY A 204 -8.74 -11.99 -5.40
CA GLY A 204 -9.57 -11.97 -4.22
C GLY A 204 -8.73 -11.95 -2.96
N PHE A 205 -9.32 -11.45 -1.90
CA PHE A 205 -8.72 -11.42 -0.58
C PHE A 205 -9.63 -11.99 0.50
N VAL A 206 -9.02 -12.45 1.57
CA VAL A 206 -9.67 -12.73 2.84
C VAL A 206 -8.82 -12.18 3.98
N THR A 207 -9.43 -11.40 4.85
CA THR A 207 -8.85 -10.92 6.11
C THR A 207 -9.50 -11.65 7.26
N PHE A 208 -8.69 -12.09 8.19
CA PHE A 208 -9.12 -12.76 9.42
C PHE A 208 -8.67 -11.98 10.64
N ASP A 209 -9.63 -11.58 11.49
CA ASP A 209 -9.38 -10.93 12.77
C ASP A 209 -8.97 -11.98 13.82
N VAL A 210 -7.72 -11.91 14.25
CA VAL A 210 -7.16 -12.76 15.28
C VAL A 210 -7.30 -12.07 16.63
N LYS A 211 -8.28 -12.46 17.41
CA LYS A 211 -8.52 -11.94 18.78
C LYS A 211 -8.11 -13.02 19.79
N LEU A 212 -6.90 -12.93 20.31
CA LEU A 212 -6.41 -13.80 21.36
C LEU A 212 -6.36 -13.02 22.67
N PRO A 213 -6.87 -13.55 23.81
CA PRO A 213 -7.00 -12.80 25.07
C PRO A 213 -5.70 -12.22 25.62
N GLN A 214 -4.55 -12.78 25.24
CA GLN A 214 -3.22 -12.39 25.72
C GLN A 214 -2.44 -11.55 24.70
N PHE A 215 -2.98 -11.37 23.51
CA PHE A 215 -2.32 -10.66 22.42
C PHE A 215 -3.11 -9.41 22.00
N ARG A 216 -2.40 -8.47 21.43
CA ARG A 216 -3.02 -7.29 20.81
C ARG A 216 -3.88 -7.71 19.60
N PRO A 217 -4.87 -6.91 19.22
CA PRO A 217 -5.65 -7.17 18.02
C PRO A 217 -4.72 -7.32 16.80
N MET A 218 -4.94 -8.38 16.04
CA MET A 218 -4.15 -8.69 14.85
C MET A 218 -5.08 -9.00 13.69
N GLU A 219 -4.63 -8.69 12.48
CA GLU A 219 -5.30 -9.05 11.25
C GLU A 219 -4.35 -9.81 10.34
N LEU A 220 -4.80 -10.94 9.85
CA LEU A 220 -4.11 -11.71 8.83
C LEU A 220 -4.90 -11.60 7.52
N THR A 221 -4.28 -11.06 6.49
CA THR A 221 -4.87 -10.99 5.16
C THR A 221 -4.11 -11.90 4.20
N LEU A 222 -4.87 -12.69 3.46
CA LEU A 222 -4.38 -13.51 2.34
C LEU A 222 -5.03 -12.99 1.06
N SER A 223 -4.24 -12.84 0.01
CA SER A 223 -4.73 -12.51 -1.33
C SER A 223 -4.15 -13.46 -2.36
N VAL A 224 -4.94 -13.74 -3.40
CA VAL A 224 -4.50 -14.53 -4.54
C VAL A 224 -5.20 -14.03 -5.80
N GLY A 225 -4.50 -14.07 -6.92
CA GLY A 225 -5.04 -13.63 -8.18
C GLY A 225 -4.04 -13.75 -9.33
N HIS A 226 -4.26 -12.96 -10.35
CA HIS A 226 -3.42 -12.93 -11.54
C HIS A 226 -2.85 -11.52 -11.75
N GLN A 227 -1.58 -11.47 -12.10
CA GLN A 227 -0.85 -10.28 -12.51
C GLN A 227 -0.73 -10.26 -14.02
N PHE A 228 -1.12 -9.15 -14.64
CA PHE A 228 -0.89 -8.80 -16.03
C PHE A 228 0.21 -7.78 -16.09
N VAL A 229 1.20 -7.97 -16.95
CA VAL A 229 2.30 -7.03 -17.16
C VAL A 229 2.07 -6.27 -18.44
N SER A 230 2.08 -4.94 -18.37
CA SER A 230 2.03 -4.06 -19.52
C SER A 230 3.17 -3.08 -19.42
N GLY A 231 4.17 -3.27 -20.25
CA GLY A 231 5.27 -2.32 -20.30
C GLY A 231 6.35 -2.86 -21.20
N SER A 232 6.69 -2.09 -22.13
CA SER A 232 7.65 -2.40 -23.14
C SER A 232 8.86 -1.51 -22.89
N ASN A 233 9.95 -2.11 -22.50
CA ASN A 233 11.17 -1.77 -23.19
C ASN A 233 11.91 -3.05 -23.52
N ASN A 234 11.63 -3.55 -24.73
CA ASN A 234 12.41 -4.52 -25.48
C ASN A 234 12.53 -5.97 -24.97
N ASN A 235 11.75 -6.42 -24.00
CA ASN A 235 11.65 -7.85 -23.71
C ASN A 235 10.25 -8.34 -24.06
N THR A 236 10.10 -8.84 -25.29
CA THR A 236 8.87 -9.43 -25.83
C THR A 236 8.54 -10.79 -25.21
N ASP A 237 9.25 -11.23 -24.20
CA ASP A 237 9.11 -12.52 -23.52
C ASP A 237 8.48 -12.44 -22.13
N GLY A 238 8.02 -11.25 -21.70
CA GLY A 238 7.29 -11.10 -20.43
C GLY A 238 8.16 -11.30 -19.17
N THR A 239 9.47 -11.34 -19.31
CA THR A 239 10.41 -11.48 -18.19
C THR A 239 10.71 -10.11 -17.59
N GLY A 240 10.07 -9.87 -16.55
CA GLY A 240 10.12 -9.04 -15.39
C GLY A 240 10.99 -7.80 -15.35
N GLY A 241 10.31 -6.69 -15.07
CA GLY A 241 10.84 -5.59 -14.26
C GLY A 241 10.69 -5.91 -12.76
N ILE A 242 10.90 -4.92 -11.91
CA ILE A 242 10.91 -5.02 -10.43
C ILE A 242 9.66 -5.69 -9.83
N GLY A 243 8.56 -5.79 -10.55
CA GLY A 243 7.30 -6.39 -10.12
C GLY A 243 7.06 -7.83 -10.55
N GLY A 244 8.04 -8.51 -11.20
CA GLY A 244 7.90 -9.89 -11.68
C GLY A 244 7.15 -10.03 -12.99
N GLY A 245 7.11 -11.26 -13.52
CA GLY A 245 6.44 -11.60 -14.78
C GLY A 245 4.91 -11.68 -14.67
N GLU A 246 4.27 -11.90 -15.83
CA GLU A 246 2.85 -12.23 -15.87
C GLU A 246 2.59 -13.58 -15.21
N GLY A 247 1.53 -13.69 -14.42
CA GLY A 247 1.18 -14.96 -13.78
C GLY A 247 0.42 -14.83 -12.48
N THR A 248 0.37 -15.93 -11.73
CA THR A 248 -0.33 -15.97 -10.45
C THR A 248 0.47 -15.24 -9.38
N TYR A 249 -0.20 -14.40 -8.58
CA TYR A 249 0.37 -13.82 -7.38
C TYR A 249 -0.29 -14.36 -6.11
N GLY A 250 0.46 -14.31 -5.02
CA GLY A 250 0.00 -14.56 -3.67
C GLY A 250 0.57 -13.54 -2.71
N LEU A 251 -0.26 -13.04 -1.81
CA LEU A 251 0.14 -12.08 -0.78
C LEU A 251 -0.31 -12.57 0.60
N VAL A 252 0.57 -12.48 1.57
CA VAL A 252 0.27 -12.60 3.00
C VAL A 252 0.61 -11.29 3.68
N ASN A 253 -0.32 -10.72 4.41
CA ASN A 253 -0.11 -9.52 5.20
C ASN A 253 -0.58 -9.75 6.65
N LEU A 254 0.23 -9.32 7.61
CA LEU A 254 -0.09 -9.28 9.03
C LEU A 254 -0.07 -7.84 9.49
N SER A 255 -1.10 -7.41 10.22
CA SER A 255 -1.09 -6.16 10.98
C SER A 255 -1.37 -6.41 12.45
N VAL A 256 -0.74 -5.63 13.32
CA VAL A 256 -0.87 -5.71 14.77
C VAL A 256 -1.05 -4.30 15.31
N THR A 257 -2.16 -4.06 15.96
CA THR A 257 -2.44 -2.79 16.62
C THR A 257 -1.91 -2.81 18.07
N PHE A 258 -1.31 -1.73 18.54
CA PHE A 258 -0.72 -1.65 19.89
C PHE A 258 -0.93 -0.30 20.57
#